data_8aeb85fc4064bd6dd48d096ebb3561c1
#
_entry.id   8aeb85fc4064bd6dd48d096ebb3561c1
#
_cell.length_a   1.000
_cell.length_b   1.000
_cell.length_c   1.000
_cell.angle_alpha   90.00
_cell.angle_beta   90.00
_cell.angle_gamma   90.00
#
_symmetry.space_group_name_H-M   'P 1'
#
loop_
_entity.id
_entity.type
_entity.pdbx_description
1 polymer ?
#
loop_
_entity_poly.entity_id
_entity_poly.type
_entity_poly.pdbx_seq_one_letter_code
_entity_poly.pdbx_strand_id
1 'polypeptide(L)'
;MSNPNLILDIITCVISGLFFIGNWRIITSHFSNVIYVLFLIFYVFPIFVDCFYEIPPYGNHYDGGFGIPSLDKNTRIIYDIFIIYVQFIVVSHLRRHPNNGILGNTNTKRLYVPDWMLFVGMILPTIITLLVLQSPYMLYTFQWRELGLIEIQKFYWYVETLSYIAITCCALLLCSLGYKKSTRILAFIFLFMNICQQGKRAALFFALINVALVLYYNYVHIKRGKTTILSFFAIVSFVVVILQSMLSITFQVQQNRGFDDEVSNMVEMTRVDFLRDDRVRYSVYDELYNNGSILDFKGQSLIAEACNAFPLMYVLGRYEVARYKYQNMLSCSMVGEDPHISDKQHMTPCFIGELVSNFGIIIGLLITPFFIIWFIKKSRKYPYPLNMFVILCFALLNLFSVTYIVLFFEFTYLFTYIYNRQISKSV
;
A
#
# COMPACT_ATOMS: atom_id res chain seq x y z
N MET A 1 28.84 -5.52 -0.14
CA MET A 1 29.14 -6.76 0.64
C MET A 1 28.41 -7.92 -0.01
N SER A 2 29.08 -9.05 -0.26
CA SER A 2 28.40 -10.25 -0.75
C SER A 2 27.34 -10.69 0.28
N ASN A 3 26.15 -10.97 -0.18
CA ASN A 3 25.05 -11.44 0.68
C ASN A 3 25.43 -12.80 1.30
N PRO A 4 25.69 -12.89 2.61
CA PRO A 4 26.09 -14.14 3.26
C PRO A 4 24.98 -15.21 3.24
N ASN A 5 23.73 -14.79 2.96
CA ASN A 5 22.55 -15.63 2.95
C ASN A 5 22.03 -15.94 1.53
N LEU A 6 22.83 -15.65 0.49
CA LEU A 6 22.41 -15.75 -0.91
C LEU A 6 21.81 -17.13 -1.27
N ILE A 7 22.38 -18.21 -0.75
CA ILE A 7 21.89 -19.57 -1.03
C ILE A 7 20.47 -19.76 -0.46
N LEU A 8 20.22 -19.26 0.75
CA LEU A 8 18.90 -19.34 1.39
C LEU A 8 17.86 -18.52 0.62
N ASP A 9 18.23 -17.31 0.21
CA ASP A 9 17.38 -16.44 -0.59
C ASP A 9 17.01 -17.06 -1.94
N ILE A 10 17.99 -17.67 -2.63
CA ILE A 10 17.73 -18.38 -3.89
C ILE A 10 16.76 -19.54 -3.67
N ILE A 11 16.94 -20.34 -2.62
CA ILE A 11 16.07 -21.44 -2.28
C ILE A 11 14.63 -20.93 -2.04
N THR A 12 14.48 -19.86 -1.27
CA THR A 12 13.17 -19.24 -0.97
C THR A 12 12.52 -18.68 -2.23
N CYS A 13 13.28 -18.02 -3.11
CA CYS A 13 12.80 -17.55 -4.40
C CYS A 13 12.35 -18.70 -5.31
N VAL A 14 13.13 -19.79 -5.39
CA VAL A 14 12.77 -20.96 -6.21
C VAL A 14 11.49 -21.61 -5.68
N ILE A 15 11.38 -21.84 -4.37
CA ILE A 15 10.18 -22.40 -3.75
C ILE A 15 8.97 -21.48 -4.01
N SER A 16 9.12 -20.18 -3.82
CA SER A 16 8.06 -19.19 -4.06
C SER A 16 7.63 -19.15 -5.53
N GLY A 17 8.57 -19.22 -6.44
CA GLY A 17 8.31 -19.32 -7.88
C GLY A 17 7.55 -20.57 -8.25
N LEU A 18 7.94 -21.74 -7.71
CA LEU A 18 7.25 -23.01 -7.92
C LEU A 18 5.82 -22.96 -7.34
N PHE A 19 5.61 -22.39 -6.15
CA PHE A 19 4.28 -22.18 -5.59
C PHE A 19 3.43 -21.29 -6.51
N PHE A 20 3.97 -20.20 -7.02
CA PHE A 20 3.25 -19.27 -7.90
C PHE A 20 2.90 -19.94 -9.23
N ILE A 21 3.87 -20.51 -9.93
CA ILE A 21 3.69 -21.16 -11.25
C ILE A 21 2.76 -22.36 -11.13
N GLY A 22 2.98 -23.24 -10.14
CA GLY A 22 2.17 -24.44 -9.93
C GLY A 22 0.71 -24.15 -9.56
N ASN A 23 0.42 -22.92 -9.09
CA ASN A 23 -0.92 -22.50 -8.69
C ASN A 23 -1.46 -21.34 -9.51
N TRP A 24 -0.80 -20.98 -10.62
CA TRP A 24 -1.17 -19.85 -11.49
C TRP A 24 -2.66 -19.81 -11.82
N ARG A 25 -3.24 -20.96 -12.25
CA ARG A 25 -4.65 -21.04 -12.61
C ARG A 25 -5.58 -20.70 -11.42
N ILE A 26 -5.21 -21.09 -10.22
CA ILE A 26 -6.01 -20.84 -9.00
C ILE A 26 -5.84 -19.39 -8.57
N ILE A 27 -4.63 -18.86 -8.62
CA ILE A 27 -4.33 -17.48 -8.27
C ILE A 27 -5.06 -16.52 -9.19
N THR A 28 -5.08 -16.80 -10.49
CA THR A 28 -5.75 -15.96 -11.50
C THR A 28 -7.24 -16.24 -11.67
N SER A 29 -7.80 -17.23 -10.96
CA SER A 29 -9.21 -17.63 -11.12
C SER A 29 -10.20 -16.59 -10.63
N HIS A 30 -9.81 -15.75 -9.69
CA HIS A 30 -10.69 -14.75 -9.09
C HIS A 30 -9.96 -13.45 -8.79
N PHE A 31 -10.64 -12.32 -9.05
CA PHE A 31 -10.10 -10.98 -8.85
C PHE A 31 -9.57 -10.74 -7.41
N SER A 32 -10.29 -11.22 -6.38
CA SER A 32 -9.86 -11.06 -4.98
C SER A 32 -8.53 -11.76 -4.63
N ASN A 33 -8.07 -12.70 -5.45
CA ASN A 33 -6.80 -13.39 -5.22
C ASN A 33 -5.58 -12.49 -5.50
N VAL A 34 -5.80 -11.31 -6.11
CA VAL A 34 -4.77 -10.26 -6.27
C VAL A 34 -4.19 -9.85 -4.92
N ILE A 35 -4.93 -9.99 -3.80
CA ILE A 35 -4.41 -9.75 -2.45
C ILE A 35 -3.17 -10.62 -2.18
N TYR A 36 -3.19 -11.89 -2.61
CA TYR A 36 -2.02 -12.75 -2.52
C TYR A 36 -0.87 -12.29 -3.44
N VAL A 37 -1.18 -11.80 -4.64
CA VAL A 37 -0.17 -11.23 -5.54
C VAL A 37 0.48 -9.97 -4.93
N LEU A 38 -0.31 -9.10 -4.30
CA LEU A 38 0.22 -7.95 -3.57
C LEU A 38 1.15 -8.37 -2.43
N PHE A 39 0.78 -9.42 -1.69
CA PHE A 39 1.68 -10.00 -0.68
C PHE A 39 3.02 -10.45 -1.31
N LEU A 40 3.00 -11.13 -2.46
CA LEU A 40 4.22 -11.53 -3.15
C LEU A 40 5.07 -10.33 -3.57
N ILE A 41 4.44 -9.27 -4.06
CA ILE A 41 5.15 -8.04 -4.47
C ILE A 41 5.80 -7.37 -3.25
N PHE A 42 5.10 -7.24 -2.14
CA PHE A 42 5.62 -6.52 -0.98
C PHE A 42 6.68 -7.29 -0.20
N TYR A 43 6.60 -8.63 -0.17
CA TYR A 43 7.36 -9.44 0.79
C TYR A 43 8.24 -10.52 0.15
N VAL A 44 7.91 -11.01 -1.05
CA VAL A 44 8.71 -12.04 -1.72
C VAL A 44 9.63 -11.43 -2.79
N PHE A 45 9.13 -10.47 -3.55
CA PHE A 45 9.92 -9.79 -4.57
C PHE A 45 11.19 -9.13 -4.03
N PRO A 46 11.21 -8.56 -2.81
CA PRO A 46 12.46 -8.06 -2.21
C PRO A 46 13.55 -9.12 -2.09
N ILE A 47 13.20 -10.36 -1.72
CA ILE A 47 14.18 -11.45 -1.62
C ILE A 47 14.81 -11.71 -3.00
N PHE A 48 14.00 -11.65 -4.07
CA PHE A 48 14.48 -11.78 -5.43
C PHE A 48 15.45 -10.63 -5.79
N VAL A 49 15.14 -9.40 -5.39
CA VAL A 49 16.04 -8.24 -5.60
C VAL A 49 17.36 -8.46 -4.88
N ASP A 50 17.35 -8.98 -3.63
CA ASP A 50 18.54 -9.27 -2.83
C ASP A 50 19.46 -10.34 -3.45
N CYS A 51 18.91 -11.20 -4.33
CA CYS A 51 19.75 -12.19 -5.04
C CYS A 51 20.58 -11.56 -6.16
N PHE A 52 20.17 -10.42 -6.71
CA PHE A 52 20.81 -9.81 -7.88
C PHE A 52 21.53 -8.49 -7.58
N TYR A 53 21.13 -7.81 -6.53
CA TYR A 53 21.72 -6.54 -6.13
C TYR A 53 22.41 -6.73 -4.78
N GLU A 54 23.65 -6.25 -4.69
CA GLU A 54 24.30 -6.11 -3.39
C GLU A 54 23.39 -5.23 -2.53
N ILE A 55 23.08 -5.72 -1.32
CA ILE A 55 22.40 -4.91 -0.33
C ILE A 55 23.37 -3.77 -0.02
N PRO A 56 23.13 -2.55 -0.48
CA PRO A 56 24.00 -1.46 -0.11
C PRO A 56 24.02 -1.42 1.42
N PRO A 57 25.18 -1.27 2.05
CA PRO A 57 25.19 -0.79 3.42
C PRO A 57 24.40 0.50 3.32
N TYR A 58 23.18 0.54 3.88
CA TYR A 58 22.29 1.69 3.79
C TYR A 58 23.09 2.94 4.21
N GLY A 59 23.83 3.48 3.22
CA GLY A 59 24.74 4.56 3.41
C GLY A 59 23.94 5.85 3.42
N ASN A 60 24.32 6.70 4.29
CA ASN A 60 24.13 8.16 4.32
C ASN A 60 22.72 8.72 4.55
N HIS A 61 21.61 7.97 4.41
CA HIS A 61 20.27 8.49 4.69
C HIS A 61 19.55 7.79 5.82
N TYR A 62 19.95 6.57 6.12
CA TYR A 62 19.41 5.75 7.20
C TYR A 62 20.57 5.05 7.86
N ASP A 63 21.45 5.82 8.51
CA ASP A 63 22.68 5.34 9.12
C ASP A 63 22.43 4.10 9.97
N GLY A 64 22.66 2.95 9.37
CA GLY A 64 22.79 1.69 10.08
C GLY A 64 21.51 0.90 10.37
N GLY A 65 20.33 1.51 10.34
CA GLY A 65 19.13 0.89 10.90
C GLY A 65 18.65 -0.41 10.25
N PHE A 66 18.64 -0.52 8.92
CA PHE A 66 18.18 -1.74 8.24
C PHE A 66 19.31 -2.70 7.82
N GLY A 67 20.53 -2.23 7.71
CA GLY A 67 21.64 -3.03 7.18
C GLY A 67 21.95 -4.26 8.02
N ILE A 68 22.14 -4.08 9.33
CA ILE A 68 22.48 -5.17 10.26
C ILE A 68 21.35 -6.21 10.33
N PRO A 69 20.07 -5.84 10.56
CA PRO A 69 18.96 -6.77 10.58
C PRO A 69 18.78 -7.55 9.27
N SER A 70 18.99 -6.89 8.14
CA SER A 70 18.86 -7.52 6.82
C SER A 70 19.96 -8.55 6.54
N LEU A 71 21.13 -8.42 7.16
CA LEU A 71 22.26 -9.33 7.01
C LEU A 71 22.30 -10.43 8.09
N ASP A 72 21.57 -10.26 9.20
CA ASP A 72 21.57 -11.24 10.28
C ASP A 72 20.96 -12.56 9.83
N LYS A 73 21.72 -13.65 10.05
CA LYS A 73 21.35 -14.99 9.58
C LYS A 73 20.08 -15.52 10.22
N ASN A 74 19.92 -15.33 11.52
CA ASN A 74 18.75 -15.88 12.25
C ASN A 74 17.49 -15.14 11.85
N THR A 75 17.53 -13.82 11.76
CA THR A 75 16.44 -13.00 11.24
C THR A 75 16.03 -13.42 9.85
N ARG A 76 17.02 -13.68 8.97
CA ARG A 76 16.77 -14.12 7.59
C ARG A 76 16.10 -15.48 7.53
N ILE A 77 16.59 -16.45 8.28
CA ILE A 77 15.99 -17.79 8.35
C ILE A 77 14.52 -17.71 8.82
N ILE A 78 14.25 -16.94 9.86
CA ILE A 78 12.88 -16.77 10.37
C ILE A 78 11.99 -16.14 9.31
N TYR A 79 12.48 -15.11 8.63
CA TYR A 79 11.74 -14.44 7.58
C TYR A 79 11.44 -15.37 6.39
N ASP A 80 12.40 -16.15 5.94
CA ASP A 80 12.23 -17.07 4.81
C ASP A 80 11.26 -18.21 5.14
N ILE A 81 11.37 -18.79 6.34
CA ILE A 81 10.40 -19.77 6.84
C ILE A 81 8.99 -19.18 6.88
N PHE A 82 8.86 -17.94 7.36
CA PHE A 82 7.61 -17.21 7.39
C PHE A 82 7.02 -17.04 5.99
N ILE A 83 7.81 -16.63 5.00
CA ILE A 83 7.37 -16.47 3.61
C ILE A 83 6.82 -17.77 3.04
N ILE A 84 7.53 -18.89 3.23
CA ILE A 84 7.09 -20.22 2.77
C ILE A 84 5.82 -20.64 3.49
N TYR A 85 5.74 -20.43 4.80
CA TYR A 85 4.56 -20.74 5.63
C TYR A 85 3.31 -20.00 5.12
N VAL A 86 3.41 -18.67 4.92
CA VAL A 86 2.28 -17.86 4.44
C VAL A 86 1.80 -18.37 3.09
N GLN A 87 2.72 -18.60 2.15
CA GLN A 87 2.38 -19.10 0.82
C GLN A 87 1.67 -20.46 0.90
N PHE A 88 2.20 -21.38 1.71
CA PHE A 88 1.60 -22.69 1.89
C PHE A 88 0.16 -22.61 2.42
N ILE A 89 -0.08 -21.83 3.46
CA ILE A 89 -1.42 -21.70 4.08
C ILE A 89 -2.40 -21.01 3.14
N VAL A 90 -2.01 -19.87 2.52
CA VAL A 90 -2.89 -19.12 1.64
C VAL A 90 -3.22 -19.93 0.38
N VAL A 91 -2.23 -20.54 -0.26
CA VAL A 91 -2.46 -21.34 -1.48
C VAL A 91 -3.28 -22.60 -1.16
N SER A 92 -3.04 -23.25 -0.02
CA SER A 92 -3.86 -24.39 0.43
C SER A 92 -5.31 -23.97 0.64
N HIS A 93 -5.55 -22.80 1.21
CA HIS A 93 -6.89 -22.24 1.34
C HIS A 93 -7.55 -21.97 -0.01
N LEU A 94 -6.81 -21.36 -0.96
CA LEU A 94 -7.32 -21.10 -2.31
C LEU A 94 -7.66 -22.39 -3.07
N ARG A 95 -6.88 -23.45 -2.91
CA ARG A 95 -7.14 -24.78 -3.49
C ARG A 95 -8.41 -25.43 -2.93
N ARG A 96 -8.62 -25.35 -1.62
CA ARG A 96 -9.80 -25.94 -0.94
C ARG A 96 -11.09 -25.19 -1.24
N HIS A 97 -10.99 -23.93 -1.55
CA HIS A 97 -12.12 -23.06 -1.88
C HIS A 97 -11.96 -22.49 -3.30
N PRO A 98 -11.87 -23.38 -4.32
CA PRO A 98 -11.93 -22.92 -5.71
C PRO A 98 -13.29 -22.24 -5.88
N ASN A 99 -13.30 -21.10 -6.55
CA ASN A 99 -14.54 -20.39 -6.84
C ASN A 99 -15.44 -21.26 -7.72
N ASN A 100 -16.40 -21.90 -7.14
CA ASN A 100 -17.59 -22.30 -7.87
C ASN A 100 -18.36 -21.02 -8.13
N GLY A 101 -17.98 -20.35 -9.24
CA GLY A 101 -18.54 -19.15 -9.79
C GLY A 101 -19.89 -18.71 -9.24
N ILE A 102 -19.90 -17.80 -8.30
CA ILE A 102 -20.86 -16.72 -8.43
C ILE A 102 -20.21 -15.70 -9.37
N LEU A 103 -20.00 -16.08 -10.60
CA LEU A 103 -20.09 -15.19 -11.73
C LEU A 103 -21.57 -14.75 -11.76
N GLY A 104 -21.91 -13.88 -10.79
CA GLY A 104 -23.18 -13.18 -10.84
C GLY A 104 -23.26 -12.55 -12.22
N ASN A 105 -24.30 -12.84 -12.89
CA ASN A 105 -24.73 -12.44 -14.20
C ASN A 105 -23.96 -11.21 -14.73
N THR A 106 -22.90 -11.45 -15.48
CA THR A 106 -21.91 -10.47 -15.92
C THR A 106 -22.45 -9.51 -17.00
N ASN A 107 -23.76 -9.50 -17.21
CA ASN A 107 -24.41 -8.61 -18.16
C ASN A 107 -24.59 -7.17 -17.64
N THR A 108 -24.21 -6.86 -16.41
CA THR A 108 -24.27 -5.49 -15.92
C THR A 108 -22.98 -4.75 -16.22
N LYS A 109 -22.97 -4.04 -17.34
CA LYS A 109 -21.94 -3.03 -17.69
C LYS A 109 -21.87 -1.86 -16.68
N ARG A 110 -22.72 -1.86 -15.65
CA ARG A 110 -22.82 -0.77 -14.68
C ARG A 110 -22.04 -1.10 -13.42
N LEU A 111 -21.30 -0.11 -12.94
CA LEU A 111 -20.70 -0.14 -11.62
C LEU A 111 -21.83 -0.18 -10.57
N TYR A 112 -21.63 -0.93 -9.49
CA TYR A 112 -22.54 -0.94 -8.34
C TYR A 112 -22.43 0.30 -7.46
N VAL A 113 -21.65 1.28 -7.86
CA VAL A 113 -21.52 2.58 -7.21
C VAL A 113 -22.14 3.63 -8.13
N PRO A 114 -23.03 4.51 -7.64
CA PRO A 114 -23.60 5.57 -8.45
C PRO A 114 -22.53 6.50 -9.01
N ASP A 115 -22.67 6.87 -10.29
CA ASP A 115 -21.69 7.75 -10.97
C ASP A 115 -21.48 9.06 -10.22
N TRP A 116 -22.53 9.67 -9.67
CA TRP A 116 -22.41 10.93 -8.93
C TRP A 116 -21.48 10.80 -7.70
N MET A 117 -21.47 9.63 -7.03
CA MET A 117 -20.56 9.40 -5.89
C MET A 117 -19.10 9.32 -6.35
N LEU A 118 -18.84 8.71 -7.51
CA LEU A 118 -17.51 8.68 -8.08
C LEU A 118 -17.04 10.09 -8.46
N PHE A 119 -17.92 10.92 -9.03
CA PHE A 119 -17.63 12.32 -9.34
C PHE A 119 -17.36 13.15 -8.08
N VAL A 120 -18.21 13.05 -7.06
CA VAL A 120 -18.02 13.74 -5.79
C VAL A 120 -16.71 13.28 -5.13
N GLY A 121 -16.48 11.98 -5.04
CA GLY A 121 -15.24 11.43 -4.47
C GLY A 121 -13.99 11.89 -5.22
N MET A 122 -14.06 12.04 -6.54
CA MET A 122 -12.97 12.53 -7.38
C MET A 122 -12.63 14.00 -7.11
N ILE A 123 -13.65 14.86 -6.99
CA ILE A 123 -13.50 16.32 -7.01
C ILE A 123 -13.32 16.89 -5.59
N LEU A 124 -14.00 16.32 -4.61
CA LEU A 124 -14.11 16.89 -3.25
C LEU A 124 -12.76 17.18 -2.58
N PRO A 125 -11.76 16.28 -2.56
CA PRO A 125 -10.49 16.57 -1.91
C PRO A 125 -9.76 17.74 -2.57
N THR A 126 -9.79 17.83 -3.89
CA THR A 126 -9.17 18.91 -4.63
C THR A 126 -9.83 20.27 -4.32
N ILE A 127 -11.17 20.31 -4.27
CA ILE A 127 -11.90 21.54 -3.92
C ILE A 127 -11.55 21.97 -2.49
N ILE A 128 -11.59 21.05 -1.52
CA ILE A 128 -11.25 21.37 -0.12
C ILE A 128 -9.83 21.93 -0.06
N THR A 129 -8.88 21.31 -0.74
CA THR A 129 -7.50 21.78 -0.76
C THR A 129 -7.38 23.17 -1.37
N LEU A 130 -8.04 23.43 -2.49
CA LEU A 130 -8.04 24.76 -3.14
C LEU A 130 -8.68 25.84 -2.28
N LEU A 131 -9.69 25.52 -1.46
CA LEU A 131 -10.32 26.47 -0.54
C LEU A 131 -9.44 26.82 0.65
N VAL A 132 -8.55 25.91 1.05
CA VAL A 132 -7.66 26.06 2.20
C VAL A 132 -6.31 26.66 1.79
N LEU A 133 -5.83 26.38 0.59
CA LEU A 133 -4.57 26.92 0.07
C LEU A 133 -4.71 28.37 -0.34
N GLN A 134 -3.73 29.20 0.04
CA GLN A 134 -3.66 30.61 -0.38
C GLN A 134 -3.45 30.78 -1.88
N SER A 135 -2.87 29.78 -2.55
CA SER A 135 -2.63 29.80 -3.99
C SER A 135 -2.75 28.41 -4.58
N PRO A 136 -3.46 28.24 -5.72
CA PRO A 136 -3.49 26.97 -6.46
C PRO A 136 -2.11 26.46 -6.89
N TYR A 137 -1.14 27.37 -7.06
CA TYR A 137 0.25 27.04 -7.40
C TYR A 137 0.91 26.17 -6.32
N MET A 138 0.50 26.29 -5.06
CA MET A 138 1.00 25.47 -3.96
C MET A 138 0.71 23.97 -4.13
N LEU A 139 -0.26 23.59 -4.96
CA LEU A 139 -0.50 22.17 -5.29
C LEU A 139 0.67 21.53 -6.04
N TYR A 140 1.43 22.31 -6.77
CA TYR A 140 2.56 21.84 -7.59
C TYR A 140 3.90 21.96 -6.86
N THR A 141 3.97 22.75 -5.80
CA THR A 141 5.15 22.84 -4.95
C THR A 141 4.98 21.82 -3.84
N PHE A 142 5.75 20.73 -3.86
CA PHE A 142 5.78 19.73 -2.78
C PHE A 142 6.20 20.31 -1.41
N GLN A 143 6.52 21.59 -1.38
CA GLN A 143 6.98 22.36 -0.22
C GLN A 143 5.85 23.01 0.61
N TRP A 144 4.60 22.89 0.22
CA TRP A 144 3.50 23.53 0.96
C TRP A 144 3.39 23.03 2.43
N ARG A 145 3.96 21.85 2.74
CA ARG A 145 4.09 21.34 4.10
C ARG A 145 5.11 22.10 4.92
N GLU A 146 6.18 22.57 4.29
CA GLU A 146 7.28 23.28 4.93
C GLU A 146 6.97 24.77 5.13
N LEU A 147 5.99 25.30 4.39
CA LEU A 147 5.61 26.71 4.43
C LEU A 147 4.78 27.12 5.67
N GLY A 148 4.83 26.33 6.73
CA GLY A 148 4.36 26.74 8.06
C GLY A 148 2.84 26.92 8.22
N LEU A 149 2.04 26.34 7.35
CA LEU A 149 0.60 26.36 7.43
C LEU A 149 0.10 25.35 8.50
N ILE A 150 0.53 25.56 9.75
CA ILE A 150 0.27 24.69 10.91
C ILE A 150 -1.23 24.44 11.11
N GLU A 151 -2.08 25.42 10.84
CA GLU A 151 -3.54 25.25 10.95
C GLU A 151 -4.11 24.35 9.85
N ILE A 152 -3.51 24.34 8.66
CA ILE A 152 -3.89 23.41 7.59
C ILE A 152 -3.51 21.98 7.96
N GLN A 153 -2.45 21.74 8.72
CA GLN A 153 -2.04 20.40 9.12
C GLN A 153 -3.13 19.66 9.91
N LYS A 154 -3.95 20.34 10.70
CA LYS A 154 -5.07 19.71 11.44
C LYS A 154 -6.14 19.16 10.51
N PHE A 155 -6.43 19.87 9.43
CA PHE A 155 -7.43 19.45 8.43
C PHE A 155 -6.83 18.53 7.36
N TYR A 156 -5.51 18.62 7.16
CA TYR A 156 -4.78 17.94 6.10
C TYR A 156 -4.89 16.43 6.13
N TRP A 157 -4.90 15.83 7.31
CA TRP A 157 -5.00 14.38 7.43
C TRP A 157 -6.29 13.81 6.81
N TYR A 158 -7.41 14.49 6.98
CA TYR A 158 -8.66 14.12 6.33
C TYR A 158 -8.58 14.28 4.81
N VAL A 159 -8.00 15.39 4.37
CA VAL A 159 -7.79 15.66 2.95
C VAL A 159 -6.85 14.63 2.33
N GLU A 160 -5.79 14.25 3.02
CA GLU A 160 -4.87 13.20 2.60
C GLU A 160 -5.60 11.87 2.38
N THR A 161 -6.42 11.46 3.35
CA THR A 161 -7.19 10.23 3.24
C THR A 161 -8.22 10.29 2.13
N LEU A 162 -8.95 11.40 2.02
CA LEU A 162 -9.92 11.62 0.96
C LEU A 162 -9.26 11.59 -0.43
N SER A 163 -8.01 12.03 -0.55
CA SER A 163 -7.28 11.98 -1.81
C SER A 163 -6.99 10.56 -2.28
N TYR A 164 -6.75 9.60 -1.38
CA TYR A 164 -6.62 8.19 -1.77
C TYR A 164 -7.93 7.62 -2.31
N ILE A 165 -9.06 8.03 -1.74
CA ILE A 165 -10.39 7.70 -2.25
C ILE A 165 -10.62 8.36 -3.61
N ALA A 166 -10.22 9.62 -3.77
CA ALA A 166 -10.31 10.32 -5.05
C ALA A 166 -9.48 9.64 -6.13
N ILE A 167 -8.25 9.22 -5.82
CA ILE A 167 -7.40 8.44 -6.73
C ILE A 167 -8.12 7.17 -7.20
N THR A 168 -8.80 6.47 -6.28
CA THR A 168 -9.59 5.28 -6.62
C THR A 168 -10.78 5.62 -7.52
N CYS A 169 -11.53 6.69 -7.22
CA CYS A 169 -12.63 7.16 -8.05
C CYS A 169 -12.15 7.57 -9.44
N CYS A 170 -11.03 8.29 -9.53
CA CYS A 170 -10.41 8.66 -10.80
C CYS A 170 -10.02 7.44 -11.63
N ALA A 171 -9.38 6.43 -11.04
CA ALA A 171 -8.99 5.21 -11.74
C ALA A 171 -10.21 4.44 -12.28
N LEU A 172 -11.30 4.38 -11.49
CA LEU A 172 -12.55 3.77 -11.92
C LEU A 172 -13.17 4.52 -13.11
N LEU A 173 -13.27 5.85 -13.06
CA LEU A 173 -13.83 6.66 -14.14
C LEU A 173 -12.94 6.66 -15.40
N LEU A 174 -11.62 6.62 -15.22
CA LEU A 174 -10.65 6.63 -16.31
C LEU A 174 -10.63 5.30 -17.08
N CYS A 175 -10.59 4.18 -16.37
CA CYS A 175 -10.27 2.87 -16.93
C CYS A 175 -11.51 1.97 -17.14
N SER A 176 -12.65 2.23 -16.45
CA SER A 176 -13.86 1.41 -16.63
C SER A 176 -14.50 1.64 -18.00
N LEU A 177 -15.11 0.57 -18.51
CA LEU A 177 -15.81 0.62 -19.78
C LEU A 177 -17.16 1.36 -19.63
N GLY A 178 -17.56 2.11 -20.68
CA GLY A 178 -18.87 2.78 -20.74
C GLY A 178 -18.82 4.29 -20.49
N TYR A 179 -17.71 4.84 -19.97
CA TYR A 179 -17.59 6.30 -19.80
C TYR A 179 -17.17 7.01 -21.08
N LYS A 180 -17.67 8.24 -21.26
CA LYS A 180 -17.37 9.12 -22.39
C LYS A 180 -15.89 9.58 -22.32
N LYS A 181 -15.32 9.94 -23.48
CA LYS A 181 -13.95 10.45 -23.59
C LYS A 181 -13.72 11.68 -22.70
N SER A 182 -14.69 12.61 -22.64
CA SER A 182 -14.64 13.79 -21.76
C SER A 182 -14.52 13.44 -20.28
N THR A 183 -15.29 12.48 -19.80
CA THR A 183 -15.22 11.97 -18.42
C THR A 183 -13.83 11.39 -18.12
N ARG A 184 -13.25 10.64 -19.05
CA ARG A 184 -11.92 10.07 -18.88
C ARG A 184 -10.82 11.11 -18.84
N ILE A 185 -10.91 12.14 -19.68
CA ILE A 185 -9.96 13.28 -19.66
C ILE A 185 -10.06 14.01 -18.31
N LEU A 186 -11.29 14.29 -17.85
CA LEU A 186 -11.52 14.91 -16.54
C LEU A 186 -10.94 14.06 -15.41
N ALA A 187 -11.21 12.76 -15.41
CA ALA A 187 -10.68 11.82 -14.42
C ALA A 187 -9.15 11.76 -14.42
N PHE A 188 -8.52 11.85 -15.60
CA PHE A 188 -7.06 11.92 -15.71
C PHE A 188 -6.49 13.20 -15.08
N ILE A 189 -7.10 14.36 -15.36
CA ILE A 189 -6.69 15.66 -14.78
C ILE A 189 -6.80 15.60 -13.26
N PHE A 190 -7.93 15.13 -12.71
CA PHE A 190 -8.10 15.03 -11.26
C PHE A 190 -7.21 13.97 -10.61
N LEU A 191 -6.92 12.86 -11.32
CA LEU A 191 -5.94 11.88 -10.86
C LEU A 191 -4.57 12.52 -10.66
N PHE A 192 -4.11 13.25 -11.68
CA PHE A 192 -2.84 13.98 -11.62
C PHE A 192 -2.84 15.02 -10.48
N MET A 193 -3.89 15.82 -10.35
CA MET A 193 -4.02 16.82 -9.28
C MET A 193 -3.98 16.16 -7.89
N ASN A 194 -4.69 15.05 -7.68
CA ASN A 194 -4.69 14.35 -6.39
C ASN A 194 -3.33 13.71 -6.06
N ILE A 195 -2.58 13.23 -7.05
CA ILE A 195 -1.21 12.75 -6.85
C ILE A 195 -0.28 13.91 -6.46
N CYS A 196 -0.34 15.03 -7.19
CA CYS A 196 0.45 16.23 -6.87
C CYS A 196 0.12 16.79 -5.49
N GLN A 197 -1.19 16.83 -5.14
CA GLN A 197 -1.65 17.26 -3.82
C GLN A 197 -1.05 16.45 -2.69
N GLN A 198 -0.88 15.14 -2.87
CA GLN A 198 -0.26 14.29 -1.86
C GLN A 198 1.24 14.58 -1.70
N GLY A 199 1.92 14.93 -2.77
CA GLY A 199 3.36 15.12 -2.77
C GLY A 199 4.16 13.92 -2.26
N LYS A 200 3.54 12.73 -2.23
CA LYS A 200 4.14 11.48 -1.74
C LYS A 200 4.28 10.48 -2.89
N ARG A 201 5.44 9.87 -3.01
CA ARG A 201 5.71 8.76 -3.95
C ARG A 201 4.73 7.61 -3.76
N ALA A 202 4.34 7.34 -2.52
CA ALA A 202 3.34 6.34 -2.18
C ALA A 202 1.96 6.60 -2.82
N ALA A 203 1.55 7.86 -3.03
CA ALA A 203 0.31 8.19 -3.71
C ALA A 203 0.35 7.81 -5.19
N LEU A 204 1.49 8.01 -5.85
CA LEU A 204 1.70 7.59 -7.22
C LEU A 204 1.64 6.06 -7.34
N PHE A 205 2.35 5.34 -6.46
CA PHE A 205 2.30 3.88 -6.44
C PHE A 205 0.88 3.35 -6.18
N PHE A 206 0.14 3.99 -5.28
CA PHE A 206 -1.25 3.66 -5.02
C PHE A 206 -2.15 3.91 -6.26
N ALA A 207 -1.91 5.00 -6.98
CA ALA A 207 -2.61 5.28 -8.24
C ALA A 207 -2.35 4.19 -9.28
N LEU A 208 -1.12 3.69 -9.37
CA LEU A 208 -0.77 2.59 -10.26
C LEU A 208 -1.45 1.28 -9.90
N ILE A 209 -1.45 0.92 -8.63
CA ILE A 209 -2.19 -0.26 -8.15
C ILE A 209 -3.66 -0.13 -8.55
N ASN A 210 -4.27 1.04 -8.36
CA ASN A 210 -5.67 1.28 -8.74
C ASN A 210 -5.91 1.07 -10.24
N VAL A 211 -5.12 1.71 -11.08
CA VAL A 211 -5.22 1.58 -12.55
C VAL A 211 -5.01 0.12 -12.97
N ALA A 212 -3.97 -0.53 -12.46
CA ALA A 212 -3.67 -1.93 -12.75
C ALA A 212 -4.83 -2.86 -12.33
N LEU A 213 -5.45 -2.64 -11.17
CA LEU A 213 -6.58 -3.43 -10.70
C LEU A 213 -7.81 -3.28 -11.61
N VAL A 214 -8.14 -2.05 -12.03
CA VAL A 214 -9.28 -1.81 -12.94
C VAL A 214 -9.02 -2.46 -14.30
N LEU A 215 -7.82 -2.33 -14.83
CA LEU A 215 -7.44 -2.95 -16.10
C LEU A 215 -7.43 -4.47 -16.02
N TYR A 216 -6.91 -5.04 -14.93
CA TYR A 216 -6.93 -6.47 -14.68
C TYR A 216 -8.36 -7.00 -14.56
N TYR A 217 -9.25 -6.29 -13.85
CA TYR A 217 -10.66 -6.64 -13.79
C TYR A 217 -11.31 -6.66 -15.18
N ASN A 218 -11.08 -5.62 -15.98
CA ASN A 218 -11.61 -5.53 -17.35
C ASN A 218 -11.07 -6.66 -18.22
N TYR A 219 -9.80 -7.02 -18.07
CA TYR A 219 -9.20 -8.13 -18.81
C TYR A 219 -9.82 -9.48 -18.45
N VAL A 220 -9.97 -9.76 -17.16
CA VAL A 220 -10.47 -11.06 -16.68
C VAL A 220 -11.95 -11.26 -16.97
N HIS A 221 -12.76 -10.20 -16.83
CA HIS A 221 -14.22 -10.33 -16.85
C HIS A 221 -14.90 -9.86 -18.14
N ILE A 222 -14.27 -8.99 -18.94
CA ILE A 222 -14.97 -8.31 -20.03
C ILE A 222 -14.42 -8.68 -21.43
N LYS A 223 -13.11 -8.79 -21.58
CA LYS A 223 -12.48 -9.09 -22.87
C LYS A 223 -11.23 -9.96 -22.73
N ARG A 224 -11.31 -11.19 -23.18
CA ARG A 224 -10.16 -12.11 -23.33
C ARG A 224 -9.55 -11.96 -24.73
N GLY A 225 -9.10 -10.78 -25.15
CA GLY A 225 -8.49 -10.58 -26.46
C GLY A 225 -7.00 -10.26 -26.39
N LYS A 226 -6.22 -10.66 -27.42
CA LYS A 226 -4.77 -10.36 -27.54
C LYS A 226 -4.48 -8.85 -27.45
N THR A 227 -5.35 -8.02 -28.00
CA THR A 227 -5.25 -6.56 -27.97
C THR A 227 -5.35 -5.98 -26.55
N THR A 228 -6.10 -6.65 -25.65
CA THR A 228 -6.26 -6.22 -24.24
C THR A 228 -5.00 -6.53 -23.43
N ILE A 229 -4.32 -7.65 -23.74
CA ILE A 229 -3.03 -8.01 -23.12
C ILE A 229 -1.96 -6.98 -23.52
N LEU A 230 -1.88 -6.67 -24.82
CA LEU A 230 -0.91 -5.70 -25.33
C LEU A 230 -1.16 -4.30 -24.74
N SER A 231 -2.43 -3.88 -24.66
CA SER A 231 -2.79 -2.61 -24.01
C SER A 231 -2.46 -2.60 -22.53
N PHE A 232 -2.63 -3.72 -21.81
CA PHE A 232 -2.25 -3.85 -20.40
C PHE A 232 -0.74 -3.67 -20.24
N PHE A 233 0.06 -4.40 -21.02
CA PHE A 233 1.52 -4.27 -20.97
C PHE A 233 1.99 -2.88 -21.39
N ALA A 234 1.41 -2.28 -22.42
CA ALA A 234 1.74 -0.92 -22.86
C ALA A 234 1.43 0.11 -21.77
N ILE A 235 0.28 0.00 -21.10
CA ILE A 235 -0.09 0.89 -19.99
C ILE A 235 0.82 0.66 -18.79
N VAL A 236 1.11 -0.58 -18.42
CA VAL A 236 2.03 -0.88 -17.31
C VAL A 236 3.43 -0.33 -17.62
N SER A 237 3.93 -0.53 -18.85
CA SER A 237 5.25 0.00 -19.25
C SER A 237 5.27 1.54 -19.26
N PHE A 238 4.24 2.18 -19.79
CA PHE A 238 4.08 3.64 -19.81
C PHE A 238 4.02 4.20 -18.39
N VAL A 239 3.30 3.53 -17.53
CA VAL A 239 3.15 3.86 -16.12
C VAL A 239 4.49 3.71 -15.38
N VAL A 240 5.25 2.64 -15.63
CA VAL A 240 6.59 2.44 -15.06
C VAL A 240 7.53 3.55 -15.52
N VAL A 241 7.50 3.95 -16.79
CA VAL A 241 8.32 5.06 -17.32
C VAL A 241 7.95 6.40 -16.67
N ILE A 242 6.64 6.69 -16.55
CA ILE A 242 6.19 7.90 -15.84
C ILE A 242 6.60 7.87 -14.38
N LEU A 243 6.47 6.73 -13.71
CA LEU A 243 6.93 6.52 -12.34
C LEU A 243 8.40 6.85 -12.21
N GLN A 244 9.19 6.25 -13.06
CA GLN A 244 10.63 6.44 -13.08
C GLN A 244 10.99 7.91 -13.25
N SER A 245 10.35 8.58 -14.20
CA SER A 245 10.59 10.02 -14.47
C SER A 245 10.13 10.89 -13.30
N MET A 246 8.95 10.62 -12.72
CA MET A 246 8.45 11.40 -11.58
C MET A 246 9.20 11.11 -10.29
N LEU A 247 9.66 9.87 -10.08
CA LEU A 247 10.52 9.52 -8.95
C LEU A 247 11.85 10.27 -9.03
N SER A 248 12.46 10.31 -10.21
CA SER A 248 13.70 11.05 -10.46
C SER A 248 13.50 12.55 -10.18
N ILE A 249 12.45 13.16 -10.75
CA ILE A 249 12.13 14.59 -10.53
C ILE A 249 11.84 14.87 -9.04
N THR A 250 11.05 14.04 -8.38
CA THR A 250 10.70 14.24 -6.97
C THR A 250 11.93 14.11 -6.07
N PHE A 251 12.81 13.17 -6.37
CA PHE A 251 14.06 12.99 -5.64
C PHE A 251 15.00 14.21 -5.78
N GLN A 252 15.11 14.74 -6.99
CA GLN A 252 15.92 15.94 -7.24
C GLN A 252 15.36 17.18 -6.52
N VAL A 253 14.04 17.36 -6.54
CA VAL A 253 13.37 18.51 -5.91
C VAL A 253 13.41 18.41 -4.38
N GLN A 254 13.21 17.24 -3.81
CA GLN A 254 13.17 17.07 -2.36
C GLN A 254 14.54 17.04 -1.69
N GLN A 255 15.60 16.63 -2.38
CA GLN A 255 16.90 16.41 -1.76
C GLN A 255 18.00 17.35 -2.21
N ASN A 256 17.76 18.27 -3.16
CA ASN A 256 18.78 19.18 -3.72
C ASN A 256 20.07 18.45 -4.15
N ARG A 257 19.96 17.18 -4.59
CA ARG A 257 21.09 16.33 -4.93
C ARG A 257 21.36 16.32 -6.42
N GLY A 258 22.66 16.24 -6.77
CA GLY A 258 23.12 16.14 -8.15
C GLY A 258 22.76 14.83 -8.83
N PHE A 259 22.81 14.82 -10.16
CA PHE A 259 22.39 13.74 -11.07
C PHE A 259 23.29 12.49 -11.05
N ASP A 260 24.43 12.51 -10.37
CA ASP A 260 25.51 11.52 -10.59
C ASP A 260 25.32 10.14 -9.92
N ASP A 261 24.29 10.00 -9.02
CA ASP A 261 24.03 8.75 -8.28
C ASP A 261 22.73 8.03 -8.70
N GLU A 262 22.31 8.17 -9.95
CA GLU A 262 20.91 7.89 -10.35
C GLU A 262 20.46 6.42 -10.26
N VAL A 263 21.28 5.44 -10.59
CA VAL A 263 20.82 4.04 -10.73
C VAL A 263 20.80 3.30 -9.40
N SER A 264 21.83 3.46 -8.57
CA SER A 264 21.87 2.86 -7.22
C SER A 264 20.77 3.43 -6.34
N ASN A 265 20.53 4.73 -6.44
CA ASN A 265 19.49 5.44 -5.71
C ASN A 265 18.06 5.01 -6.11
N MET A 266 17.82 4.59 -7.36
CA MET A 266 16.47 4.13 -7.79
C MET A 266 16.10 2.77 -7.20
N VAL A 267 17.02 1.81 -7.22
CA VAL A 267 16.79 0.46 -6.65
C VAL A 267 16.59 0.58 -5.14
N GLU A 268 17.47 1.33 -4.46
CA GLU A 268 17.39 1.60 -3.03
C GLU A 268 16.09 2.30 -2.68
N MET A 269 15.69 3.33 -3.43
CA MET A 269 14.48 4.09 -3.21
C MET A 269 13.22 3.23 -3.43
N THR A 270 13.21 2.39 -4.48
CA THR A 270 12.12 1.46 -4.73
C THR A 270 12.01 0.46 -3.58
N ARG A 271 13.13 -0.03 -3.08
CA ARG A 271 13.20 -0.95 -1.97
C ARG A 271 12.65 -0.32 -0.69
N VAL A 272 13.15 0.83 -0.31
CA VAL A 272 12.76 1.53 0.92
C VAL A 272 11.30 1.99 0.90
N ASP A 273 10.82 2.52 -0.24
CA ASP A 273 9.50 3.13 -0.32
C ASP A 273 8.37 2.12 -0.57
N PHE A 274 8.64 1.05 -1.32
CA PHE A 274 7.58 0.15 -1.81
C PHE A 274 7.68 -1.28 -1.27
N LEU A 275 8.89 -1.79 -1.04
CA LEU A 275 9.10 -3.11 -0.46
C LEU A 275 9.00 -3.04 1.06
N ARG A 276 8.60 -4.13 1.70
CA ARG A 276 8.22 -4.12 3.13
C ARG A 276 8.94 -5.16 3.97
N ASP A 277 9.80 -5.94 3.37
CA ASP A 277 10.56 -7.00 4.01
C ASP A 277 11.52 -6.48 5.10
N ASP A 278 12.17 -5.36 4.85
CA ASP A 278 13.14 -4.76 5.78
C ASP A 278 12.52 -4.43 7.13
N ARG A 279 11.25 -3.91 7.13
CA ARG A 279 10.54 -3.59 8.37
C ARG A 279 10.18 -4.82 9.16
N VAL A 280 9.80 -5.90 8.46
CA VAL A 280 9.52 -7.19 9.11
C VAL A 280 10.80 -7.75 9.70
N ARG A 281 11.89 -7.75 8.94
CA ARG A 281 13.20 -8.22 9.42
C ARG A 281 13.69 -7.40 10.59
N TYR A 282 13.57 -6.07 10.52
CA TYR A 282 13.95 -5.20 11.62
C TYR A 282 13.14 -5.51 12.89
N SER A 283 11.82 -5.68 12.78
CA SER A 283 10.98 -6.05 13.93
C SER A 283 11.32 -7.44 14.48
N VAL A 284 11.66 -8.40 13.62
CA VAL A 284 12.12 -9.73 14.04
C VAL A 284 13.47 -9.64 14.75
N TYR A 285 14.40 -8.84 14.22
CA TYR A 285 15.72 -8.62 14.82
C TYR A 285 15.60 -7.97 16.20
N ASP A 286 14.77 -6.93 16.31
CA ASP A 286 14.52 -6.24 17.58
C ASP A 286 13.94 -7.16 18.65
N GLU A 287 13.00 -8.04 18.28
CA GLU A 287 12.45 -9.06 19.17
C GLU A 287 13.47 -10.10 19.59
N LEU A 288 14.42 -10.46 18.71
CA LEU A 288 15.45 -11.46 19.01
C LEU A 288 16.56 -10.93 19.92
N TYR A 289 17.00 -9.70 19.67
CA TYR A 289 18.25 -9.18 20.25
C TYR A 289 18.07 -8.00 21.18
N ASN A 290 16.96 -7.25 21.02
CA ASN A 290 16.68 -6.03 21.79
C ASN A 290 15.44 -6.15 22.70
N ASN A 291 14.90 -7.36 22.87
CA ASN A 291 13.69 -7.62 23.68
C ASN A 291 12.46 -6.80 23.24
N GLY A 292 12.35 -6.48 21.95
CA GLY A 292 11.20 -5.74 21.41
C GLY A 292 11.17 -4.27 21.83
N SER A 293 12.32 -3.60 21.69
CA SER A 293 12.51 -2.20 22.11
C SER A 293 11.87 -1.15 21.21
N ILE A 294 11.35 -1.54 20.01
CA ILE A 294 10.64 -0.62 19.12
C ILE A 294 9.44 0.01 19.84
N LEU A 295 8.69 -0.76 20.61
CA LEU A 295 7.52 -0.29 21.36
C LEU A 295 7.80 -0.31 22.86
N ASP A 296 7.28 0.68 23.59
CA ASP A 296 7.42 0.74 25.07
C ASP A 296 6.67 -0.43 25.73
N PHE A 297 5.54 -0.84 25.14
CA PHE A 297 4.78 -2.01 25.58
C PHE A 297 4.00 -2.65 24.43
N LYS A 298 3.72 -3.94 24.54
CA LYS A 298 2.97 -4.69 23.54
C LYS A 298 1.54 -4.17 23.40
N GLY A 299 1.09 -3.95 22.16
CA GLY A 299 -0.23 -3.38 21.85
C GLY A 299 -0.26 -1.85 21.74
N GLN A 300 0.80 -1.15 22.08
CA GLN A 300 0.87 0.32 22.08
C GLN A 300 0.47 0.94 20.75
N SER A 301 1.06 0.49 19.65
CA SER A 301 0.80 1.10 18.34
C SER A 301 -0.63 0.87 17.87
N LEU A 302 -1.22 -0.28 18.18
CA LEU A 302 -2.62 -0.57 17.85
C LEU A 302 -3.60 0.34 18.61
N ILE A 303 -3.29 0.65 19.87
CA ILE A 303 -4.06 1.62 20.66
C ILE A 303 -3.92 3.02 20.05
N ALA A 304 -2.69 3.44 19.70
CA ALA A 304 -2.44 4.72 19.07
C ALA A 304 -3.17 4.85 17.72
N GLU A 305 -3.15 3.81 16.90
CA GLU A 305 -3.88 3.78 15.62
C GLU A 305 -5.41 3.79 15.81
N ALA A 306 -5.93 3.09 16.81
CA ALA A 306 -7.34 3.15 17.16
C ALA A 306 -7.76 4.55 17.61
N CYS A 307 -6.96 5.19 18.47
CA CYS A 307 -7.20 6.59 18.89
C CYS A 307 -7.12 7.56 17.71
N ASN A 308 -6.25 7.31 16.75
CA ASN A 308 -6.11 8.14 15.56
C ASN A 308 -7.25 7.93 14.55
N ALA A 309 -7.80 6.73 14.44
CA ALA A 309 -8.95 6.42 13.58
C ALA A 309 -10.25 7.05 14.09
N PHE A 310 -10.42 7.11 15.41
CA PHE A 310 -11.53 7.80 16.03
C PHE A 310 -11.15 9.26 16.34
N PRO A 311 -12.10 10.22 16.36
CA PRO A 311 -11.79 11.63 16.64
C PRO A 311 -11.25 11.89 18.05
N LEU A 312 -10.93 10.85 18.82
CA LEU A 312 -10.28 10.91 20.13
C LEU A 312 -8.93 11.61 20.08
N MET A 313 -8.24 11.59 18.95
CA MET A 313 -6.96 12.31 18.79
C MET A 313 -7.10 13.83 19.01
N TYR A 314 -8.28 14.40 18.81
CA TYR A 314 -8.53 15.82 19.09
C TYR A 314 -8.65 16.11 20.58
N VAL A 315 -9.10 15.11 21.36
CA VAL A 315 -9.23 15.21 22.80
C VAL A 315 -7.90 14.92 23.50
N LEU A 316 -7.13 13.95 23.01
CA LEU A 316 -5.87 13.49 23.60
C LEU A 316 -4.64 14.28 23.14
N GLY A 317 -4.79 15.08 22.09
CA GLY A 317 -3.68 15.76 21.42
C GLY A 317 -3.09 14.93 20.26
N ARG A 318 -3.11 15.51 19.05
CA ARG A 318 -2.68 14.82 17.82
C ARG A 318 -1.22 14.37 17.86
N TYR A 319 -0.34 15.22 18.36
CA TYR A 319 1.09 14.95 18.41
C TYR A 319 1.43 13.85 19.40
N GLU A 320 0.77 13.83 20.53
CA GLU A 320 0.90 12.79 21.54
C GLU A 320 0.56 11.41 20.97
N VAL A 321 -0.60 11.28 20.32
CA VAL A 321 -1.02 10.01 19.69
C VAL A 321 -0.09 9.62 18.54
N ALA A 322 0.38 10.57 17.73
CA ALA A 322 1.24 10.28 16.58
C ALA A 322 2.60 9.69 16.98
N ARG A 323 3.14 10.08 18.14
CA ARG A 323 4.41 9.56 18.65
C ARG A 323 4.38 8.06 18.91
N TYR A 324 3.25 7.54 19.40
CA TYR A 324 3.08 6.14 19.77
C TYR A 324 2.67 5.22 18.62
N LYS A 325 2.53 5.73 17.40
CA LYS A 325 2.30 4.90 16.22
C LYS A 325 3.55 4.10 15.86
N TYR A 326 3.33 2.88 15.38
CA TYR A 326 4.42 2.01 14.92
C TYR A 326 5.37 2.71 13.95
N GLN A 327 4.83 3.50 13.03
CA GLN A 327 5.61 4.26 12.05
C GLN A 327 6.66 5.17 12.70
N ASN A 328 6.28 5.93 13.72
CA ASN A 328 7.20 6.84 14.42
C ASN A 328 8.18 6.08 15.29
N MET A 329 7.68 5.13 16.08
CA MET A 329 8.49 4.31 16.97
C MET A 329 9.56 3.53 16.19
N LEU A 330 9.19 2.91 15.05
CA LEU A 330 10.13 2.24 14.16
C LEU A 330 11.19 3.21 13.63
N SER A 331 10.77 4.39 13.15
CA SER A 331 11.70 5.39 12.60
C SER A 331 12.72 5.84 13.63
N CYS A 332 12.26 6.17 14.83
CA CYS A 332 13.12 6.61 15.92
C CYS A 332 14.08 5.49 16.39
N SER A 333 13.58 4.27 16.53
CA SER A 333 14.40 3.10 16.90
C SER A 333 15.53 2.86 15.89
N MET A 334 15.25 3.05 14.60
CA MET A 334 16.24 2.85 13.53
C MET A 334 17.35 3.90 13.51
N VAL A 335 17.02 5.14 13.89
CA VAL A 335 17.98 6.26 13.90
C VAL A 335 18.64 6.44 15.26
N GLY A 336 18.17 5.70 16.26
CA GLY A 336 18.63 5.84 17.65
C GLY A 336 18.16 7.12 18.32
N GLU A 337 17.03 7.69 17.86
CA GLU A 337 16.40 8.85 18.48
C GLU A 337 15.31 8.43 19.47
N ASP A 338 15.09 9.26 20.48
CA ASP A 338 14.00 9.05 21.44
C ASP A 338 12.66 9.42 20.79
N PRO A 339 11.73 8.46 20.62
CA PRO A 339 10.41 8.72 20.02
C PRO A 339 9.56 9.71 20.82
N HIS A 340 9.86 9.91 22.10
CA HIS A 340 9.13 10.87 22.95
C HIS A 340 9.55 12.33 22.69
N ILE A 341 10.69 12.53 22.06
CA ILE A 341 11.26 13.86 21.77
C ILE A 341 11.21 14.17 20.27
N SER A 342 11.46 13.17 19.43
CA SER A 342 11.56 13.36 17.98
C SER A 342 10.23 13.06 17.29
N ASP A 343 9.76 14.01 16.47
CA ASP A 343 8.58 13.88 15.61
C ASP A 343 8.92 13.95 14.11
N LYS A 344 10.22 13.99 13.79
CA LYS A 344 10.70 14.39 12.45
C LYS A 344 10.80 13.25 11.45
N GLN A 345 10.78 12.00 11.87
CA GLN A 345 11.03 10.89 10.96
C GLN A 345 9.78 10.03 10.79
N HIS A 346 9.30 9.96 9.56
CA HIS A 346 8.12 9.16 9.22
C HIS A 346 8.46 8.16 8.12
N MET A 347 8.98 6.99 8.51
CA MET A 347 9.07 5.88 7.58
C MET A 347 7.69 5.31 7.27
N THR A 348 7.54 4.77 6.06
CA THR A 348 6.33 4.05 5.71
C THR A 348 6.19 2.80 6.59
N PRO A 349 5.06 2.59 7.26
CA PRO A 349 4.86 1.44 8.14
C PRO A 349 4.74 0.13 7.35
N CYS A 350 4.78 -0.97 8.08
CA CYS A 350 4.57 -2.31 7.57
C CYS A 350 3.66 -3.08 8.53
N PHE A 351 2.50 -3.51 8.05
CA PHE A 351 1.52 -4.19 8.89
C PHE A 351 2.09 -5.45 9.56
N ILE A 352 2.87 -6.26 8.84
CA ILE A 352 3.43 -7.50 9.40
C ILE A 352 4.50 -7.18 10.45
N GLY A 353 5.35 -6.17 10.18
CA GLY A 353 6.32 -5.69 11.18
C GLY A 353 5.63 -5.16 12.43
N GLU A 354 4.53 -4.42 12.26
CA GLU A 354 3.71 -3.94 13.38
C GLU A 354 3.09 -5.10 14.19
N LEU A 355 2.61 -6.16 13.53
CA LEU A 355 2.13 -7.36 14.22
C LEU A 355 3.24 -8.05 15.02
N VAL A 356 4.44 -8.15 14.46
CA VAL A 356 5.60 -8.72 15.16
C VAL A 356 5.94 -7.90 16.39
N SER A 357 6.04 -6.58 16.27
CA SER A 357 6.37 -5.70 17.41
C SER A 357 5.30 -5.70 18.50
N ASN A 358 4.01 -5.82 18.15
CA ASN A 358 2.91 -5.84 19.12
C ASN A 358 2.70 -7.20 19.81
N PHE A 359 2.93 -8.32 19.11
CA PHE A 359 2.56 -9.66 19.58
C PHE A 359 3.75 -10.61 19.72
N GLY A 360 4.97 -10.15 19.39
CA GLY A 360 6.16 -10.98 19.29
C GLY A 360 6.22 -11.80 18.00
N ILE A 361 7.38 -12.41 17.72
CA ILE A 361 7.67 -13.10 16.47
C ILE A 361 6.64 -14.19 16.16
N ILE A 362 6.40 -15.08 17.12
CA ILE A 362 5.57 -16.28 16.88
C ILE A 362 4.15 -15.89 16.51
N ILE A 363 3.48 -15.11 17.37
CA ILE A 363 2.07 -14.75 17.16
C ILE A 363 1.94 -13.81 15.95
N GLY A 364 2.81 -12.79 15.85
CA GLY A 364 2.78 -11.81 14.76
C GLY A 364 2.92 -12.45 13.39
N LEU A 365 3.82 -13.42 13.23
CA LEU A 365 4.03 -14.10 11.95
C LEU A 365 2.94 -15.18 11.70
N LEU A 366 2.55 -15.95 12.71
CA LEU A 366 1.54 -17.00 12.54
C LEU A 366 0.15 -16.47 12.16
N ILE A 367 -0.24 -15.29 12.64
CA ILE A 367 -1.56 -14.71 12.36
C ILE A 367 -1.67 -14.12 10.95
N THR A 368 -0.56 -13.78 10.33
CA THR A 368 -0.52 -13.09 9.02
C THR A 368 -1.29 -13.81 7.90
N PRO A 369 -1.13 -15.13 7.63
CA PRO A 369 -1.88 -15.78 6.55
C PRO A 369 -3.39 -15.76 6.78
N PHE A 370 -3.83 -15.74 8.03
CA PHE A 370 -5.26 -15.66 8.36
C PHE A 370 -5.83 -14.27 8.03
N PHE A 371 -5.07 -13.19 8.23
CA PHE A 371 -5.45 -11.85 7.77
C PHE A 371 -5.54 -11.79 6.24
N ILE A 372 -4.57 -12.34 5.52
CA ILE A 372 -4.61 -12.40 4.05
C ILE A 372 -5.86 -13.15 3.58
N ILE A 373 -6.14 -14.31 4.15
CA ILE A 373 -7.32 -15.11 3.84
C ILE A 373 -8.61 -14.35 4.20
N TRP A 374 -8.63 -13.63 5.31
CA TRP A 374 -9.77 -12.82 5.72
C TRP A 374 -10.07 -11.71 4.70
N PHE A 375 -9.05 -10.98 4.23
CA PHE A 375 -9.20 -9.98 3.18
C PHE A 375 -9.71 -10.60 1.87
N ILE A 376 -9.18 -11.76 1.46
CA ILE A 376 -9.64 -12.48 0.27
C ILE A 376 -11.12 -12.85 0.42
N LYS A 377 -11.50 -13.45 1.55
CA LYS A 377 -12.91 -13.82 1.84
C LYS A 377 -13.81 -12.60 1.88
N LYS A 378 -13.35 -11.50 2.50
CA LYS A 378 -14.12 -10.26 2.58
C LYS A 378 -14.32 -9.65 1.21
N SER A 379 -13.26 -9.54 0.38
CA SER A 379 -13.34 -9.06 -0.99
C SER A 379 -14.30 -9.87 -1.84
N ARG A 380 -14.32 -11.20 -1.71
CA ARG A 380 -15.23 -12.09 -2.45
C ARG A 380 -16.72 -11.86 -2.15
N LYS A 381 -17.05 -11.27 -1.00
CA LYS A 381 -18.46 -10.99 -0.63
C LYS A 381 -19.05 -9.79 -1.35
N TYR A 382 -18.22 -8.91 -1.86
CA TYR A 382 -18.67 -7.67 -2.48
C TYR A 382 -18.63 -7.74 -4.00
N PRO A 383 -19.62 -7.15 -4.70
CA PRO A 383 -19.56 -6.97 -6.16
C PRO A 383 -18.49 -5.92 -6.53
N TYR A 384 -18.10 -5.90 -7.81
CA TYR A 384 -17.24 -4.85 -8.34
C TYR A 384 -18.01 -3.51 -8.43
N PRO A 385 -17.45 -2.36 -8.04
CA PRO A 385 -16.05 -2.13 -7.63
C PRO A 385 -15.81 -2.24 -6.11
N LEU A 386 -16.79 -2.60 -5.30
CA LEU A 386 -16.65 -2.66 -3.84
C LEU A 386 -15.59 -3.68 -3.39
N ASN A 387 -15.47 -4.81 -4.10
CA ASN A 387 -14.41 -5.78 -3.87
C ASN A 387 -13.01 -5.18 -4.09
N MET A 388 -12.85 -4.26 -5.04
CA MET A 388 -11.61 -3.53 -5.28
C MET A 388 -11.24 -2.64 -4.09
N PHE A 389 -12.20 -1.96 -3.46
CA PHE A 389 -11.93 -1.17 -2.26
C PHE A 389 -11.35 -2.04 -1.12
N VAL A 390 -11.82 -3.28 -0.96
CA VAL A 390 -11.26 -4.22 0.04
C VAL A 390 -9.83 -4.62 -0.32
N ILE A 391 -9.54 -4.84 -1.60
CA ILE A 391 -8.16 -5.13 -2.07
C ILE A 391 -7.24 -3.94 -1.78
N LEU A 392 -7.73 -2.73 -2.04
CA LEU A 392 -6.99 -1.50 -1.77
C LEU A 392 -6.77 -1.26 -0.28
N CYS A 393 -7.70 -1.65 0.59
CA CYS A 393 -7.46 -1.65 2.04
C CYS A 393 -6.25 -2.50 2.41
N PHE A 394 -6.08 -3.67 1.79
CA PHE A 394 -4.90 -4.50 2.01
C PHE A 394 -3.61 -3.83 1.51
N ALA A 395 -3.65 -3.17 0.34
CA ALA A 395 -2.52 -2.41 -0.17
C ALA A 395 -2.15 -1.24 0.77
N LEU A 396 -3.15 -0.50 1.27
CA LEU A 396 -2.95 0.62 2.19
C LEU A 396 -2.36 0.18 3.54
N LEU A 397 -2.75 -1.01 4.05
CA LEU A 397 -2.14 -1.62 5.24
C LEU A 397 -0.62 -1.75 5.12
N ASN A 398 -0.17 -2.04 3.92
CA ASN A 398 1.24 -2.29 3.66
C ASN A 398 2.01 -1.03 3.22
N LEU A 399 1.29 0.02 2.80
CA LEU A 399 1.90 1.27 2.34
C LEU A 399 1.78 2.41 3.35
N PHE A 400 0.76 2.33 4.22
CA PHE A 400 0.40 3.39 5.17
C PHE A 400 0.09 2.77 6.54
N SER A 401 -0.68 3.46 7.38
CA SER A 401 -1.05 2.95 8.70
C SER A 401 -2.41 2.23 8.70
N VAL A 402 -2.68 1.49 9.78
CA VAL A 402 -3.97 0.83 10.03
C VAL A 402 -5.15 1.81 9.99
N THR A 403 -4.92 3.08 10.33
CA THR A 403 -5.94 4.13 10.29
C THR A 403 -6.61 4.26 8.93
N TYR A 404 -5.82 4.15 7.84
CA TYR A 404 -6.36 4.26 6.47
C TYR A 404 -7.31 3.12 6.12
N ILE A 405 -7.17 1.96 6.76
CA ILE A 405 -8.08 0.84 6.55
C ILE A 405 -9.44 1.13 7.12
N VAL A 406 -9.50 1.66 8.34
CA VAL A 406 -10.76 2.00 8.99
C VAL A 406 -11.56 2.92 8.08
N LEU A 407 -10.92 3.96 7.56
CA LEU A 407 -11.57 4.90 6.64
C LEU A 407 -12.03 4.24 5.34
N PHE A 408 -11.23 3.37 4.73
CA PHE A 408 -11.66 2.65 3.54
C PHE A 408 -12.81 1.67 3.82
N PHE A 409 -12.83 1.04 4.99
CA PHE A 409 -13.96 0.21 5.40
C PHE A 409 -15.22 1.02 5.64
N GLU A 410 -15.12 2.18 6.28
CA GLU A 410 -16.26 3.09 6.47
C GLU A 410 -16.82 3.54 5.12
N PHE A 411 -15.96 3.92 4.15
CA PHE A 411 -16.40 4.23 2.79
C PHE A 411 -17.03 3.03 2.09
N THR A 412 -16.43 1.84 2.18
CA THR A 412 -16.98 0.63 1.59
C THR A 412 -18.36 0.31 2.19
N TYR A 413 -18.51 0.49 3.51
CA TYR A 413 -19.79 0.32 4.19
C TYR A 413 -20.82 1.36 3.74
N LEU A 414 -20.44 2.62 3.65
CA LEU A 414 -21.29 3.71 3.17
C LEU A 414 -21.77 3.45 1.74
N PHE A 415 -20.87 3.08 0.83
CA PHE A 415 -21.24 2.71 -0.54
C PHE A 415 -22.20 1.53 -0.58
N THR A 416 -21.94 0.49 0.22
CA THR A 416 -22.80 -0.69 0.29
C THR A 416 -24.19 -0.34 0.84
N TYR A 417 -24.25 0.51 1.85
CA TYR A 417 -25.50 0.97 2.45
C TYR A 417 -26.36 1.77 1.45
N ILE A 418 -25.74 2.72 0.75
CA ILE A 418 -26.43 3.53 -0.26
C ILE A 418 -26.93 2.65 -1.40
N TYR A 419 -26.11 1.71 -1.87
CA TYR A 419 -26.50 0.77 -2.91
C TYR A 419 -27.71 -0.08 -2.50
N ASN A 420 -27.67 -0.69 -1.32
CA ASN A 420 -28.79 -1.51 -0.82
C ASN A 420 -30.08 -0.70 -0.68
N ARG A 421 -29.99 0.56 -0.26
CA ARG A 421 -31.14 1.47 -0.15
C ARG A 421 -31.70 1.88 -1.51
N GLN A 422 -30.88 1.94 -2.55
CA GLN A 422 -31.35 2.20 -3.92
C GLN A 422 -32.10 1.00 -4.50
N ILE A 423 -31.60 -0.21 -4.28
CA ILE A 423 -32.28 -1.44 -4.74
C ILE A 423 -33.62 -1.58 -4.03
N SER A 424 -33.69 -1.38 -2.72
CA SER A 424 -34.94 -1.49 -1.95
C SER A 424 -36.02 -0.46 -2.34
N LYS A 425 -35.65 0.62 -3.04
CA LYS A 425 -36.59 1.61 -3.58
C LYS A 425 -36.99 1.34 -5.03
N SER A 426 -36.31 0.43 -5.71
CA SER A 426 -36.56 0.06 -7.11
C SER A 426 -37.35 -1.25 -7.25
N VAL A 427 -37.59 -1.94 -6.14
CA VAL A 427 -38.52 -3.07 -5.97
C VAL A 427 -39.81 -2.55 -5.30
#